data_abb9832957984cafbb57c8fe7e4cafa8
#
_entry.id   abb9832957984cafbb57c8fe7e4cafa8
#
_cell.length_a   1.000
_cell.length_b   1.000
_cell.length_c   1.000
_cell.angle_alpha   90.00
_cell.angle_beta   90.00
_cell.angle_gamma   90.00
#
_symmetry.space_group_name_H-M   'P 1'
#
loop_
_entity.id
_entity.type
_entity.pdbx_description
1 polymer ?
#
loop_
_entity_poly.entity_id
_entity_poly.type
_entity_poly.pdbx_seq_one_letter_code
_entity_poly.pdbx_strand_id
1 'polypeptide(L)'
;MTKRKKHQITEYEKCLREYHKTSPRHVIVLEADLPEDEKRHLFHQADLLRQCGNELLGIMKRHLDQLLRTKKYRGLRKSYGKISKSIKNLQQIKKLSNVQKQHLKDLQKDLRTISNLMNEMQKSYHVTWEYCRNTMKTLRLKYQQPSIFALSRAEDIWTAVSKVLYSDGDRLHFKKRGDLPELRAKQIHRGIVGSMKNGSLGFHYGKLTFPVKRKEKDFWLMDELEAVVAYLKDPGFHDAYAIDRMQHGEIVSTYRPCYASIVCKTIRGKLRVYLHLTVEGVPFPKRTKDGVIKHPCGDGIVGCDIGTQTIAYTSDHVVGLENLAERGNSIRCVERQQRLVQRAMDRSRRAMNPDNYNADGTIRKGKKAWTKSKRYQKLQLRYRELCRVSAENRKLAIHEQVHKMRSLGDVFVTEAKNAKKLQKRANPEDPMDKNGRPKRKKRFGRSIKNRCPGYFQAKVKQLFESTGGIYIEVPSDYRASQYDHTVDDYIKKKLSQRMYNLKDGTKVQRDWYSSFLLYCIDLITKTIDRQKCLATFETQLNKEHAMIEEIIHLKKHIMNSGIRVAA
;
A
#
# COMPACT_ATOMS: atom_id res chain seq x y z
N MET A 1 32.52 18.25 32.31
CA MET A 1 31.54 17.98 31.26
C MET A 1 31.10 19.27 30.60
N THR A 2 31.70 19.67 29.49
CA THR A 2 31.41 20.90 28.76
C THR A 2 29.99 20.80 28.16
N LYS A 3 29.09 21.71 28.59
CA LYS A 3 27.75 21.86 27.99
C LYS A 3 27.93 22.19 26.50
N ARG A 4 27.59 21.25 25.60
CA ARG A 4 27.50 21.55 24.17
C ARG A 4 26.54 22.71 23.97
N LYS A 5 27.04 23.85 23.46
CA LYS A 5 26.23 24.98 23.02
C LYS A 5 25.15 24.43 22.09
N LYS A 6 23.87 24.73 22.36
CA LYS A 6 22.77 24.41 21.43
C LYS A 6 23.03 25.19 20.15
N HIS A 7 23.34 24.50 19.08
CA HIS A 7 23.45 25.09 17.75
C HIS A 7 22.10 25.75 17.41
N GLN A 8 22.09 27.06 17.21
CA GLN A 8 20.91 27.77 16.72
C GLN A 8 20.70 27.35 15.28
N ILE A 9 19.54 26.77 15.01
CA ILE A 9 19.16 26.29 13.66
C ILE A 9 18.90 27.53 12.80
N THR A 10 19.63 27.68 11.71
CA THR A 10 19.45 28.77 10.75
C THR A 10 18.10 28.67 10.04
N GLU A 11 17.61 29.76 9.47
CA GLU A 11 16.37 29.75 8.68
C GLU A 11 16.49 28.83 7.46
N TYR A 12 17.66 28.86 6.79
CA TYR A 12 17.99 27.93 5.71
C TYR A 12 17.86 26.45 6.15
N GLU A 13 18.43 26.07 7.31
CA GLU A 13 18.30 24.71 7.84
C GLU A 13 16.85 24.32 8.14
N LYS A 14 16.01 25.26 8.54
CA LYS A 14 14.58 25.03 8.78
C LYS A 14 13.87 24.76 7.47
N CYS A 15 14.06 25.60 6.46
CA CYS A 15 13.50 25.41 5.11
C CYS A 15 13.94 24.08 4.50
N LEU A 16 15.23 23.75 4.61
CA LEU A 16 15.76 22.47 4.11
C LEU A 16 15.15 21.27 4.82
N ARG A 17 14.94 21.33 6.13
CA ARG A 17 14.26 20.26 6.88
C ARG A 17 12.80 20.12 6.47
N GLU A 18 12.11 21.22 6.20
CA GLU A 18 10.72 21.20 5.72
C GLU A 18 10.63 20.62 4.32
N TYR A 19 11.51 21.04 3.42
CA TYR A 19 11.63 20.45 2.08
C TYR A 19 11.85 18.94 2.15
N HIS A 20 12.84 18.45 2.91
CA HIS A 20 13.09 17.02 3.06
C HIS A 20 11.96 16.24 3.73
N LYS A 21 11.11 16.91 4.51
CA LYS A 21 9.94 16.30 5.15
C LYS A 21 8.77 16.15 4.17
N THR A 22 8.57 17.12 3.30
CA THR A 22 7.45 17.20 2.35
C THR A 22 7.76 16.60 0.99
N SER A 23 9.05 16.55 0.60
CA SER A 23 9.51 16.00 -0.66
C SER A 23 9.05 14.55 -0.86
N PRO A 24 8.49 14.20 -2.04
CA PRO A 24 8.15 12.83 -2.38
C PRO A 24 9.40 11.95 -2.40
N ARG A 25 9.20 10.64 -2.25
CA ARG A 25 10.30 9.67 -2.28
C ARG A 25 9.94 8.47 -3.13
N HIS A 26 10.92 7.99 -3.88
CA HIS A 26 10.79 6.75 -4.62
C HIS A 26 11.99 5.83 -4.40
N VAL A 27 11.93 4.61 -4.94
CA VAL A 27 12.95 3.58 -4.72
C VAL A 27 13.49 3.12 -6.06
N ILE A 28 14.81 3.31 -6.25
CA ILE A 28 15.57 2.72 -7.35
C ILE A 28 15.97 1.30 -6.93
N VAL A 29 15.58 0.31 -7.73
CA VAL A 29 15.85 -1.10 -7.45
C VAL A 29 16.98 -1.60 -8.32
N LEU A 30 18.11 -1.97 -7.71
CA LEU A 30 19.32 -2.41 -8.37
C LEU A 30 19.55 -3.91 -8.08
N GLU A 31 19.72 -4.75 -9.09
CA GLU A 31 20.11 -6.14 -8.88
C GLU A 31 21.64 -6.22 -8.69
N ALA A 32 22.07 -6.80 -7.57
CA ALA A 32 23.49 -7.00 -7.28
C ALA A 32 24.00 -8.31 -7.90
N ASP A 33 25.16 -8.26 -8.53
CA ASP A 33 25.84 -9.43 -9.08
C ASP A 33 26.91 -9.91 -8.12
N LEU A 34 26.51 -10.70 -7.15
CA LEU A 34 27.36 -11.24 -6.10
C LEU A 34 27.68 -12.71 -6.34
N PRO A 35 28.83 -13.21 -5.85
CA PRO A 35 29.10 -14.63 -5.72
C PRO A 35 28.05 -15.37 -4.89
N GLU A 36 27.90 -16.65 -5.07
CA GLU A 36 26.85 -17.44 -4.42
C GLU A 36 27.04 -17.58 -2.91
N ASP A 37 28.28 -17.62 -2.44
CA ASP A 37 28.65 -17.62 -1.01
C ASP A 37 28.29 -16.32 -0.32
N GLU A 38 28.56 -15.17 -0.93
CA GLU A 38 28.16 -13.86 -0.42
C GLU A 38 26.65 -13.71 -0.37
N LYS A 39 25.92 -14.19 -1.39
CA LYS A 39 24.46 -14.24 -1.36
C LYS A 39 23.96 -15.08 -0.18
N ARG A 40 24.54 -16.28 0.03
CA ARG A 40 24.17 -17.15 1.16
C ARG A 40 24.45 -16.48 2.50
N HIS A 41 25.57 -15.78 2.64
CA HIS A 41 25.90 -15.01 3.83
C HIS A 41 24.83 -13.95 4.14
N LEU A 42 24.44 -13.12 3.15
CA LEU A 42 23.40 -12.11 3.30
C LEU A 42 22.03 -12.72 3.62
N PHE A 43 21.67 -13.84 3.00
CA PHE A 43 20.45 -14.57 3.31
C PHE A 43 20.43 -15.10 4.74
N HIS A 44 21.57 -15.63 5.22
CA HIS A 44 21.72 -16.07 6.60
C HIS A 44 21.59 -14.91 7.59
N GLN A 45 22.25 -13.80 7.31
CA GLN A 45 22.18 -12.58 8.12
C GLN A 45 20.74 -12.03 8.19
N ALA A 46 20.00 -12.02 7.06
CA ALA A 46 18.60 -11.62 7.03
C ALA A 46 17.69 -12.58 7.82
N ASP A 47 17.98 -13.91 7.81
CA ASP A 47 17.22 -14.88 8.61
C ASP A 47 17.50 -14.74 10.11
N LEU A 48 18.74 -14.50 10.52
CA LEU A 48 19.08 -14.19 11.91
C LEU A 48 18.38 -12.89 12.37
N LEU A 49 18.35 -11.84 11.53
CA LEU A 49 17.60 -10.62 11.83
C LEU A 49 16.09 -10.86 11.94
N ARG A 50 15.53 -11.79 11.15
CA ARG A 50 14.15 -12.25 11.27
C ARG A 50 13.88 -12.90 12.63
N GLN A 51 14.77 -13.80 13.06
CA GLN A 51 14.67 -14.51 14.33
C GLN A 51 14.78 -13.52 15.50
N CYS A 52 15.79 -12.65 15.50
CA CYS A 52 15.98 -11.58 16.46
C CYS A 52 14.72 -10.68 16.57
N GLY A 53 14.19 -10.25 15.42
CA GLY A 53 12.97 -9.43 15.38
C GLY A 53 11.72 -10.17 15.87
N ASN A 54 11.61 -11.47 15.63
CA ASN A 54 10.50 -12.27 16.13
C ASN A 54 10.58 -12.47 17.66
N GLU A 55 11.78 -12.63 18.23
CA GLU A 55 11.95 -12.71 19.68
C GLU A 55 11.56 -11.39 20.34
N LEU A 56 12.04 -10.24 19.84
CA LEU A 56 11.61 -8.93 20.29
C LEU A 56 10.09 -8.74 20.18
N LEU A 57 9.51 -9.11 19.04
CA LEU A 57 8.08 -9.01 18.82
C LEU A 57 7.30 -9.87 19.82
N GLY A 58 7.80 -11.04 20.19
CA GLY A 58 7.22 -11.91 21.20
C GLY A 58 7.22 -11.27 22.59
N ILE A 59 8.31 -10.59 22.97
CA ILE A 59 8.44 -9.84 24.22
C ILE A 59 7.44 -8.67 24.22
N MET A 60 7.49 -7.82 23.19
CA MET A 60 6.59 -6.67 23.06
C MET A 60 5.12 -7.07 23.03
N LYS A 61 4.80 -8.22 22.40
CA LYS A 61 3.44 -8.75 22.34
C LYS A 61 2.92 -9.15 23.72
N ARG A 62 3.73 -9.79 24.55
CA ARG A 62 3.34 -10.18 25.94
C ARG A 62 2.97 -8.94 26.76
N HIS A 63 3.84 -7.92 26.76
CA HIS A 63 3.60 -6.67 27.46
C HIS A 63 2.38 -5.91 26.92
N LEU A 64 2.24 -5.85 25.60
CA LEU A 64 1.08 -5.23 24.95
C LEU A 64 -0.23 -5.97 25.30
N ASP A 65 -0.24 -7.30 25.27
CA ASP A 65 -1.42 -8.09 25.61
C ASP A 65 -1.82 -7.89 27.09
N GLN A 66 -0.86 -7.78 28.02
CA GLN A 66 -1.10 -7.45 29.43
C GLN A 66 -1.72 -6.06 29.57
N LEU A 67 -1.15 -5.04 28.95
CA LEU A 67 -1.67 -3.67 28.96
C LEU A 67 -3.11 -3.59 28.41
N LEU A 68 -3.38 -4.25 27.27
CA LEU A 68 -4.69 -4.25 26.62
C LEU A 68 -5.78 -5.02 27.40
N ARG A 69 -5.41 -5.90 28.34
CA ARG A 69 -6.37 -6.59 29.22
C ARG A 69 -6.87 -5.67 30.33
N THR A 70 -6.15 -4.63 30.71
CA THR A 70 -6.57 -3.72 31.79
C THR A 70 -7.82 -2.92 31.39
N LYS A 71 -8.84 -2.91 32.29
CA LYS A 71 -10.09 -2.18 32.08
C LYS A 71 -9.83 -0.68 31.92
N LYS A 72 -8.95 -0.12 32.75
CA LYS A 72 -8.55 1.31 32.73
C LYS A 72 -7.98 1.70 31.37
N TYR A 73 -7.00 0.96 30.83
CA TYR A 73 -6.38 1.29 29.55
C TYR A 73 -7.37 1.18 28.38
N ARG A 74 -8.24 0.18 28.37
CA ARG A 74 -9.31 0.04 27.35
C ARG A 74 -10.28 1.23 27.37
N GLY A 75 -10.62 1.72 28.58
CA GLY A 75 -11.44 2.93 28.75
C GLY A 75 -10.75 4.17 28.15
N LEU A 76 -9.50 4.43 28.55
CA LEU A 76 -8.69 5.54 28.03
C LEU A 76 -8.55 5.49 26.51
N ARG A 77 -8.26 4.31 25.94
CA ARG A 77 -8.16 4.13 24.49
C ARG A 77 -9.46 4.44 23.76
N LYS A 78 -10.62 4.07 24.33
CA LYS A 78 -11.94 4.37 23.76
C LYS A 78 -12.22 5.88 23.76
N SER A 79 -11.90 6.56 24.86
CA SER A 79 -12.03 8.03 25.00
C SER A 79 -11.08 8.76 24.05
N TYR A 80 -9.81 8.35 23.98
CA TYR A 80 -8.84 8.87 23.03
C TYR A 80 -9.34 8.81 21.58
N GLY A 81 -9.89 7.65 21.18
CA GLY A 81 -10.43 7.45 19.83
C GLY A 81 -11.64 8.34 19.52
N LYS A 82 -12.54 8.56 20.51
CA LYS A 82 -13.70 9.44 20.36
C LYS A 82 -13.25 10.91 20.19
N ILE A 83 -12.40 11.39 21.09
CA ILE A 83 -11.91 12.77 21.07
C ILE A 83 -11.09 13.06 19.81
N SER A 84 -10.19 12.15 19.42
CA SER A 84 -9.43 12.28 18.16
C SER A 84 -10.33 12.39 16.93
N LYS A 85 -11.44 11.65 16.90
CA LYS A 85 -12.42 11.74 15.81
C LYS A 85 -13.15 13.08 15.82
N SER A 86 -13.56 13.58 17.00
CA SER A 86 -14.21 14.89 17.14
C SER A 86 -13.29 16.03 16.70
N ILE A 87 -12.01 16.00 17.10
CA ILE A 87 -11.00 16.97 16.67
C ILE A 87 -10.85 16.95 15.14
N LYS A 88 -10.74 15.78 14.52
CA LYS A 88 -10.63 15.66 13.06
C LYS A 88 -11.84 16.23 12.35
N ASN A 89 -13.05 15.98 12.85
CA ASN A 89 -14.26 16.51 12.27
C ASN A 89 -14.30 18.06 12.33
N LEU A 90 -13.91 18.64 13.47
CA LEU A 90 -13.84 20.10 13.62
C LEU A 90 -12.76 20.72 12.70
N GLN A 91 -11.60 20.08 12.56
CA GLN A 91 -10.52 20.55 11.68
C GLN A 91 -10.88 20.52 10.18
N GLN A 92 -11.91 19.78 9.77
CA GLN A 92 -12.39 19.75 8.39
C GLN A 92 -13.31 20.95 8.05
N ILE A 93 -13.76 21.70 9.06
CA ILE A 93 -14.63 22.87 8.86
C ILE A 93 -13.75 24.06 8.45
N LYS A 94 -14.01 24.65 7.28
CA LYS A 94 -13.20 25.76 6.71
C LYS A 94 -13.18 27.04 7.57
N LYS A 95 -14.29 27.38 8.25
CA LYS A 95 -14.36 28.51 9.20
C LYS A 95 -15.03 28.04 10.48
N LEU A 96 -14.28 27.97 11.56
CA LEU A 96 -14.80 27.65 12.90
C LEU A 96 -15.38 28.91 13.56
N SER A 97 -16.56 28.78 14.18
CA SER A 97 -17.09 29.80 15.08
C SER A 97 -16.21 29.91 16.36
N ASN A 98 -16.36 30.99 17.11
CA ASN A 98 -15.58 31.18 18.34
C ASN A 98 -15.88 30.07 19.36
N VAL A 99 -17.11 29.61 19.46
CA VAL A 99 -17.55 28.48 20.30
C VAL A 99 -16.85 27.19 19.84
N GLN A 100 -16.79 26.93 18.53
CA GLN A 100 -16.09 25.75 17.98
C GLN A 100 -14.59 25.80 18.19
N LYS A 101 -13.98 26.99 18.11
CA LYS A 101 -12.54 27.18 18.43
C LYS A 101 -12.24 26.87 19.89
N GLN A 102 -13.11 27.34 20.82
CA GLN A 102 -12.94 27.03 22.23
C GLN A 102 -13.12 25.54 22.49
N HIS A 103 -14.18 24.94 21.96
CA HIS A 103 -14.41 23.48 22.06
C HIS A 103 -13.24 22.66 21.49
N LEU A 104 -12.63 23.10 20.40
CA LEU A 104 -11.42 22.45 19.85
C LEU A 104 -10.24 22.50 20.83
N LYS A 105 -10.03 23.65 21.51
CA LYS A 105 -8.98 23.79 22.54
C LYS A 105 -9.23 22.86 23.72
N ASP A 106 -10.47 22.77 24.18
CA ASP A 106 -10.85 21.89 25.30
C ASP A 106 -10.64 20.41 24.95
N LEU A 107 -11.08 19.99 23.77
CA LEU A 107 -10.83 18.63 23.26
C LEU A 107 -9.32 18.33 23.13
N GLN A 108 -8.51 19.30 22.73
CA GLN A 108 -7.05 19.13 22.66
C GLN A 108 -6.42 18.99 24.05
N LYS A 109 -6.92 19.72 25.05
CA LYS A 109 -6.49 19.61 26.44
C LYS A 109 -6.83 18.23 27.01
N ASP A 110 -8.07 17.77 26.81
CA ASP A 110 -8.53 16.46 27.25
C ASP A 110 -7.72 15.34 26.57
N LEU A 111 -7.44 15.49 25.27
CA LEU A 111 -6.63 14.52 24.54
C LEU A 111 -5.21 14.42 25.11
N ARG A 112 -4.59 15.55 25.51
CA ARG A 112 -3.27 15.58 26.17
C ARG A 112 -3.31 14.86 27.51
N THR A 113 -4.32 15.12 28.33
CA THR A 113 -4.50 14.48 29.63
C THR A 113 -4.63 12.96 29.51
N ILE A 114 -5.51 12.51 28.60
CA ILE A 114 -5.68 11.07 28.33
C ILE A 114 -4.41 10.45 27.77
N SER A 115 -3.72 11.16 26.87
CA SER A 115 -2.45 10.69 26.30
C SER A 115 -1.38 10.51 27.37
N ASN A 116 -1.27 11.43 28.34
CA ASN A 116 -0.34 11.33 29.46
C ASN A 116 -0.63 10.11 30.34
N LEU A 117 -1.90 9.89 30.71
CA LEU A 117 -2.31 8.72 31.49
C LEU A 117 -2.05 7.41 30.73
N MET A 118 -2.28 7.39 29.39
CA MET A 118 -1.94 6.24 28.57
C MET A 118 -0.43 6.00 28.52
N ASN A 119 0.38 7.04 28.41
CA ASN A 119 1.84 6.94 28.38
C ASN A 119 2.41 6.42 29.72
N GLU A 120 1.88 6.86 30.87
CA GLU A 120 2.26 6.34 32.19
C GLU A 120 1.97 4.84 32.29
N MET A 121 0.77 4.41 31.88
CA MET A 121 0.44 2.99 31.85
C MET A 121 1.32 2.21 30.85
N GLN A 122 1.64 2.78 29.70
CA GLN A 122 2.56 2.15 28.75
C GLN A 122 3.96 1.98 29.34
N LYS A 123 4.45 2.95 30.09
CA LYS A 123 5.74 2.85 30.82
C LYS A 123 5.71 1.75 31.84
N SER A 124 4.67 1.68 32.68
CA SER A 124 4.55 0.65 33.74
C SER A 124 4.44 -0.78 33.19
N TYR A 125 3.91 -0.95 31.97
CA TYR A 125 3.83 -2.23 31.27
C TYR A 125 4.95 -2.46 30.25
N HIS A 126 6.00 -1.64 30.22
CA HIS A 126 7.13 -1.73 29.29
C HIS A 126 6.74 -1.70 27.81
N VAL A 127 5.64 -1.01 27.46
CA VAL A 127 5.18 -0.81 26.08
C VAL A 127 5.61 0.56 25.58
N THR A 128 6.92 0.78 25.47
CA THR A 128 7.52 2.05 25.01
C THR A 128 8.56 1.81 23.93
N TRP A 129 8.83 2.84 23.12
CA TRP A 129 9.93 2.80 22.15
C TRP A 129 11.27 2.56 22.82
N GLU A 130 11.51 3.19 23.95
CA GLU A 130 12.76 3.07 24.69
C GLU A 130 13.02 1.62 25.13
N TYR A 131 12.01 0.97 25.73
CA TYR A 131 12.10 -0.43 26.11
C TYR A 131 12.33 -1.35 24.90
N CYS A 132 11.57 -1.14 23.80
CA CYS A 132 11.74 -1.86 22.55
C CYS A 132 13.18 -1.74 22.01
N ARG A 133 13.71 -0.52 21.97
CA ARG A 133 15.07 -0.22 21.52
C ARG A 133 16.14 -0.86 22.41
N ASN A 134 16.00 -0.75 23.72
CA ASN A 134 16.97 -1.29 24.68
C ASN A 134 16.97 -2.81 24.68
N THR A 135 15.80 -3.46 24.60
CA THR A 135 15.68 -4.92 24.43
C THR A 135 16.36 -5.37 23.14
N MET A 136 16.19 -4.62 22.03
CA MET A 136 16.87 -4.94 20.78
C MET A 136 18.39 -4.84 20.88
N LYS A 137 18.94 -3.90 21.68
CA LYS A 137 20.40 -3.80 21.89
C LYS A 137 20.98 -5.06 22.51
N THR A 138 20.26 -5.71 23.42
CA THR A 138 20.65 -6.98 24.03
C THR A 138 20.48 -8.15 23.03
N LEU A 139 19.32 -8.22 22.39
CA LEU A 139 19.04 -9.32 21.46
C LEU A 139 19.96 -9.33 20.24
N ARG A 140 20.37 -8.17 19.72
CA ARG A 140 21.30 -8.11 18.59
C ARG A 140 22.63 -8.78 18.86
N LEU A 141 23.13 -8.74 20.09
CA LEU A 141 24.37 -9.41 20.49
C LEU A 141 24.21 -10.93 20.44
N LYS A 142 23.11 -11.44 21.00
CA LYS A 142 22.73 -12.87 20.91
C LYS A 142 22.69 -13.40 19.48
N TYR A 143 22.17 -12.59 18.54
CA TYR A 143 22.00 -12.95 17.13
C TYR A 143 23.13 -12.40 16.23
N GLN A 144 24.19 -11.84 16.80
CA GLN A 144 25.34 -11.26 16.08
C GLN A 144 24.91 -10.28 14.97
N GLN A 145 23.91 -9.43 15.26
CA GLN A 145 23.39 -8.49 14.28
C GLN A 145 24.08 -7.12 14.37
N PRO A 146 24.43 -6.50 13.22
CA PRO A 146 24.87 -5.12 13.17
C PRO A 146 23.82 -4.18 13.78
N SER A 147 24.29 -3.22 14.58
CA SER A 147 23.40 -2.28 15.30
C SER A 147 22.45 -1.53 14.38
N ILE A 148 22.91 -1.17 13.19
CA ILE A 148 22.12 -0.39 12.22
C ILE A 148 20.91 -1.17 11.66
N PHE A 149 21.07 -2.46 11.37
CA PHE A 149 19.98 -3.31 10.92
C PHE A 149 19.04 -3.68 12.06
N ALA A 150 19.60 -3.97 13.23
CA ALA A 150 18.82 -4.28 14.43
C ALA A 150 17.94 -3.10 14.85
N LEU A 151 18.48 -1.87 14.87
CA LEU A 151 17.72 -0.66 15.21
C LEU A 151 16.59 -0.41 14.21
N SER A 152 16.86 -0.51 12.92
CA SER A 152 15.84 -0.37 11.87
C SER A 152 14.73 -1.42 12.03
N ARG A 153 15.10 -2.66 12.41
CA ARG A 153 14.10 -3.71 12.68
C ARG A 153 13.29 -3.45 13.94
N ALA A 154 13.88 -2.87 14.99
CA ALA A 154 13.16 -2.45 16.19
C ALA A 154 12.11 -1.38 15.87
N GLU A 155 12.44 -0.42 15.01
CA GLU A 155 11.51 0.63 14.56
C GLU A 155 10.34 0.07 13.77
N ASP A 156 10.55 -0.93 12.89
CA ASP A 156 9.46 -1.63 12.20
C ASP A 156 8.50 -2.29 13.21
N ILE A 157 9.06 -2.93 14.24
CA ILE A 157 8.28 -3.59 15.30
C ILE A 157 7.52 -2.56 16.13
N TRP A 158 8.19 -1.47 16.53
CA TRP A 158 7.53 -0.39 17.26
C TRP A 158 6.41 0.26 16.45
N THR A 159 6.63 0.47 15.15
CA THR A 159 5.58 0.97 14.25
C THR A 159 4.36 0.03 14.22
N ALA A 160 4.59 -1.28 14.24
CA ALA A 160 3.49 -2.25 14.31
C ALA A 160 2.77 -2.20 15.67
N VAL A 161 3.50 -2.07 16.78
CA VAL A 161 2.95 -1.88 18.13
C VAL A 161 2.12 -0.59 18.21
N SER A 162 2.67 0.53 17.73
CA SER A 162 1.99 1.83 17.70
C SER A 162 0.69 1.81 16.90
N LYS A 163 0.64 1.06 15.79
CA LYS A 163 -0.60 0.85 15.03
C LYS A 163 -1.67 0.13 15.86
N VAL A 164 -1.29 -0.82 16.70
CA VAL A 164 -2.24 -1.48 17.61
C VAL A 164 -2.68 -0.56 18.74
N LEU A 165 -1.80 0.30 19.26
CA LEU A 165 -2.12 1.24 20.34
C LEU A 165 -3.05 2.37 19.88
N TYR A 166 -2.73 3.02 18.74
CA TYR A 166 -3.30 4.33 18.36
C TYR A 166 -4.08 4.33 17.05
N SER A 167 -4.09 3.22 16.30
CA SER A 167 -4.70 3.14 14.97
C SER A 167 -5.61 1.92 14.85
N ASP A 168 -5.86 1.48 13.62
CA ASP A 168 -6.70 0.35 13.25
C ASP A 168 -5.96 -1.02 13.22
N GLY A 169 -4.79 -1.10 13.81
CA GLY A 169 -4.05 -2.35 13.93
C GLY A 169 -4.75 -3.34 14.86
N ASP A 170 -5.06 -4.54 14.35
CA ASP A 170 -5.77 -5.57 15.14
C ASP A 170 -4.81 -6.42 15.97
N ARG A 171 -3.64 -6.76 15.42
CA ARG A 171 -2.68 -7.70 16.04
C ARG A 171 -1.28 -7.62 15.43
N LEU A 172 -0.30 -8.09 16.19
CA LEU A 172 1.07 -8.23 15.75
C LEU A 172 1.28 -9.56 14.99
N HIS A 173 2.09 -9.54 13.93
CA HIS A 173 2.36 -10.70 13.09
C HIS A 173 3.83 -11.07 13.07
N PHE A 174 4.14 -12.32 13.42
CA PHE A 174 5.50 -12.87 13.29
C PHE A 174 5.85 -13.14 11.83
N LYS A 175 7.10 -12.88 11.46
CA LYS A 175 7.64 -13.25 10.15
C LYS A 175 7.90 -14.76 10.10
N LYS A 176 7.35 -15.43 9.08
CA LYS A 176 7.55 -16.87 8.87
C LYS A 176 8.97 -17.15 8.35
N ARG A 177 9.42 -18.41 8.50
CA ARG A 177 10.67 -18.86 7.88
C ARG A 177 10.62 -18.60 6.37
N GLY A 178 11.64 -17.91 5.83
CA GLY A 178 11.72 -17.50 4.42
C GLY A 178 11.02 -16.17 4.09
N ASP A 179 10.35 -15.52 5.06
CA ASP A 179 9.89 -14.14 4.95
C ASP A 179 10.96 -13.21 5.57
N LEU A 180 11.99 -12.95 4.79
CA LEU A 180 13.18 -12.24 5.25
C LEU A 180 12.89 -10.74 5.37
N PRO A 181 13.34 -10.08 6.47
CA PRO A 181 13.33 -8.63 6.56
C PRO A 181 14.41 -8.04 5.64
N GLU A 182 14.21 -6.79 5.26
CA GLU A 182 15.26 -6.02 4.62
C GLU A 182 16.38 -5.73 5.62
N LEU A 183 17.63 -5.81 5.16
CA LEU A 183 18.79 -5.31 5.89
C LEU A 183 18.90 -3.81 5.59
N ARG A 184 18.19 -2.99 6.37
CA ARG A 184 18.02 -1.56 6.12
C ARG A 184 18.99 -0.74 6.96
N ALA A 185 19.74 0.14 6.29
CA ALA A 185 20.55 1.18 6.90
C ALA A 185 19.86 2.53 6.69
N LYS A 186 19.38 3.16 7.74
CA LYS A 186 18.66 4.45 7.64
C LYS A 186 19.57 5.66 7.37
N GLN A 187 20.86 5.51 7.49
CA GLN A 187 21.83 6.56 7.22
C GLN A 187 22.73 6.11 6.07
N ILE A 188 22.83 6.93 5.03
CA ILE A 188 23.63 6.60 3.86
C ILE A 188 25.14 6.53 4.17
N HIS A 189 25.58 7.23 5.22
CA HIS A 189 27.00 7.24 5.67
C HIS A 189 27.34 6.12 6.67
N ARG A 190 26.36 5.32 7.10
CA ARG A 190 26.53 4.22 8.06
C ARG A 190 25.74 3.01 7.61
N GLY A 191 26.43 1.97 7.22
CA GLY A 191 25.83 0.71 6.77
C GLY A 191 26.08 0.45 5.30
N ILE A 192 25.11 0.71 4.43
CA ILE A 192 25.31 0.60 2.99
C ILE A 192 25.69 1.98 2.48
N VAL A 193 26.94 2.13 2.09
CA VAL A 193 27.51 3.40 1.65
C VAL A 193 27.55 3.43 0.14
N GLY A 194 26.99 4.49 -0.45
CA GLY A 194 27.23 4.84 -1.85
C GLY A 194 28.47 5.72 -1.93
N SER A 195 29.42 5.36 -2.77
CA SER A 195 30.64 6.13 -3.01
C SER A 195 30.84 6.38 -4.49
N MET A 196 31.39 7.54 -4.80
CA MET A 196 31.82 7.89 -6.16
C MET A 196 33.26 7.44 -6.33
N LYS A 197 33.51 6.51 -7.28
CA LYS A 197 34.85 6.12 -7.71
C LYS A 197 34.93 6.29 -9.22
N ASN A 198 35.91 7.06 -9.69
CA ASN A 198 36.11 7.32 -11.12
C ASN A 198 34.84 7.73 -11.89
N GLY A 199 34.04 8.62 -11.28
CA GLY A 199 32.78 9.08 -11.89
C GLY A 199 31.61 8.07 -11.82
N SER A 200 31.82 6.87 -11.27
CA SER A 200 30.78 5.85 -11.14
C SER A 200 30.30 5.68 -9.71
N LEU A 201 28.97 5.56 -9.53
CA LEU A 201 28.35 5.25 -8.25
C LEU A 201 28.53 3.79 -7.91
N GLY A 202 29.24 3.50 -6.84
CA GLY A 202 29.41 2.16 -6.26
C GLY A 202 28.73 2.05 -4.91
N PHE A 203 28.37 0.84 -4.51
CA PHE A 203 27.77 0.56 -3.20
C PHE A 203 28.62 -0.47 -2.45
N HIS A 204 28.83 -0.26 -1.15
CA HIS A 204 29.52 -1.21 -0.30
C HIS A 204 28.89 -1.28 1.09
N TYR A 205 29.09 -2.42 1.77
CA TYR A 205 28.74 -2.61 3.16
C TYR A 205 29.89 -3.37 3.85
N GLY A 206 30.62 -2.69 4.72
CA GLY A 206 31.87 -3.21 5.25
C GLY A 206 32.86 -3.48 4.12
N LYS A 207 33.36 -4.72 4.03
CA LYS A 207 34.25 -5.17 2.95
C LYS A 207 33.50 -5.63 1.68
N LEU A 208 32.18 -5.82 1.76
CA LEU A 208 31.37 -6.32 0.66
C LEU A 208 31.04 -5.18 -0.32
N THR A 209 31.43 -5.35 -1.56
CA THR A 209 31.09 -4.45 -2.67
C THR A 209 29.92 -5.04 -3.45
N PHE A 210 28.97 -4.19 -3.87
CA PHE A 210 27.80 -4.58 -4.64
C PHE A 210 27.96 -4.15 -6.10
N PRO A 211 28.49 -5.02 -6.99
CA PRO A 211 28.42 -4.76 -8.41
C PRO A 211 26.96 -4.77 -8.86
N VAL A 212 26.53 -3.69 -9.46
CA VAL A 212 25.14 -3.52 -9.91
C VAL A 212 25.04 -4.00 -11.36
N LYS A 213 24.07 -4.89 -11.62
CA LYS A 213 23.74 -5.29 -13.01
C LYS A 213 23.12 -4.11 -13.75
N ARG A 214 23.82 -3.61 -14.75
CA ARG A 214 23.31 -2.58 -15.66
C ARG A 214 22.91 -3.25 -16.98
N LYS A 215 21.76 -2.86 -17.52
CA LYS A 215 21.36 -3.25 -18.87
C LYS A 215 21.51 -2.01 -19.74
N GLU A 216 22.27 -2.11 -20.80
CA GLU A 216 22.52 -1.01 -21.76
C GLU A 216 21.25 -0.35 -22.31
N LYS A 217 20.14 -1.08 -22.32
CA LYS A 217 18.84 -0.58 -22.82
C LYS A 217 17.88 -0.11 -21.70
N ASP A 218 18.35 0.04 -20.47
CA ASP A 218 17.55 0.54 -19.35
C ASP A 218 17.84 2.03 -19.12
N PHE A 219 17.45 2.84 -20.12
CA PHE A 219 17.65 4.29 -20.11
C PHE A 219 17.06 4.94 -18.85
N TRP A 220 15.90 4.49 -18.40
CA TRP A 220 15.30 5.00 -17.19
C TRP A 220 16.20 4.82 -15.95
N LEU A 221 16.84 3.66 -15.82
CA LEU A 221 17.76 3.41 -14.70
C LEU A 221 19.02 4.28 -14.84
N MET A 222 19.47 4.55 -16.05
CA MET A 222 20.63 5.43 -16.29
C MET A 222 20.30 6.86 -15.87
N ASP A 223 19.18 7.42 -16.32
CA ASP A 223 18.72 8.76 -15.96
C ASP A 223 18.63 8.92 -14.43
N GLU A 224 18.03 7.94 -13.74
CA GLU A 224 17.90 7.94 -12.28
C GLU A 224 19.25 7.95 -11.55
N LEU A 225 20.20 7.13 -12.01
CA LEU A 225 21.52 7.05 -11.39
C LEU A 225 22.38 8.28 -11.70
N GLU A 226 22.27 8.85 -12.90
CA GLU A 226 22.95 10.09 -13.28
C GLU A 226 22.48 11.26 -12.41
N ALA A 227 21.18 11.37 -12.17
CA ALA A 227 20.63 12.40 -11.27
C ALA A 227 21.13 12.23 -9.82
N VAL A 228 21.22 11.00 -9.32
CA VAL A 228 21.83 10.73 -7.99
C VAL A 228 23.30 11.12 -7.98
N VAL A 229 24.04 10.84 -9.05
CA VAL A 229 25.45 11.20 -9.17
C VAL A 229 25.61 12.74 -9.20
N ALA A 230 24.75 13.45 -9.94
CA ALA A 230 24.75 14.90 -10.00
C ALA A 230 24.54 15.52 -8.60
N TYR A 231 23.55 15.02 -7.85
CA TYR A 231 23.35 15.46 -6.46
C TYR A 231 24.59 15.22 -5.59
N LEU A 232 25.19 14.02 -5.67
CA LEU A 232 26.36 13.68 -4.84
C LEU A 232 27.61 14.51 -5.16
N LYS A 233 27.71 15.05 -6.39
CA LYS A 233 28.81 15.95 -6.79
C LYS A 233 28.66 17.33 -6.15
N ASP A 234 27.45 17.89 -6.13
CA ASP A 234 27.16 19.21 -5.54
C ASP A 234 25.83 19.23 -4.80
N PRO A 235 25.79 18.67 -3.56
CA PRO A 235 24.58 18.69 -2.76
C PRO A 235 24.08 20.10 -2.42
N GLY A 236 25.02 21.05 -2.21
CA GLY A 236 24.69 22.42 -1.80
C GLY A 236 23.89 23.15 -2.89
N PHE A 237 24.31 23.06 -4.13
CA PHE A 237 23.60 23.63 -5.27
C PHE A 237 22.17 23.05 -5.40
N HIS A 238 22.03 21.72 -5.38
CA HIS A 238 20.75 21.08 -5.54
C HIS A 238 19.77 21.39 -4.41
N ASP A 239 20.25 21.46 -3.16
CA ASP A 239 19.44 21.79 -2.00
C ASP A 239 18.99 23.26 -2.04
N ALA A 240 19.88 24.20 -2.40
CA ALA A 240 19.57 25.62 -2.55
C ALA A 240 18.54 25.85 -3.66
N TYR A 241 18.74 25.23 -4.82
CA TYR A 241 17.79 25.30 -5.93
C TYR A 241 16.40 24.77 -5.56
N ALA A 242 16.34 23.66 -4.84
CA ALA A 242 15.07 23.09 -4.41
C ALA A 242 14.31 23.95 -3.39
N ILE A 243 15.03 24.62 -2.49
CA ILE A 243 14.43 25.58 -1.53
C ILE A 243 13.86 26.78 -2.27
N ASP A 244 14.61 27.35 -3.20
CA ASP A 244 14.16 28.48 -4.01
C ASP A 244 12.86 28.14 -4.77
N ARG A 245 12.82 27.00 -5.45
CA ARG A 245 11.63 26.56 -6.19
C ARG A 245 10.45 26.23 -5.29
N MET A 246 10.67 25.68 -4.10
CA MET A 246 9.62 25.42 -3.12
C MET A 246 8.94 26.72 -2.66
N GLN A 247 9.71 27.84 -2.52
CA GLN A 247 9.14 29.14 -2.19
C GLN A 247 8.23 29.68 -3.27
N HIS A 248 8.45 29.29 -4.53
CA HIS A 248 7.60 29.61 -5.68
C HIS A 248 6.48 28.58 -5.91
N GLY A 249 6.30 27.61 -5.00
CA GLY A 249 5.24 26.59 -5.07
C GLY A 249 5.53 25.43 -6.02
N GLU A 250 6.75 25.32 -6.53
CA GLU A 250 7.17 24.24 -7.43
C GLU A 250 7.71 23.03 -6.65
N ILE A 251 7.42 21.83 -7.14
CA ILE A 251 7.98 20.58 -6.62
C ILE A 251 9.17 20.18 -7.48
N VAL A 252 10.37 20.31 -6.94
CA VAL A 252 11.62 19.92 -7.59
C VAL A 252 12.12 18.59 -7.02
N SER A 253 12.72 17.76 -7.86
CA SER A 253 13.35 16.50 -7.46
C SER A 253 14.86 16.68 -7.32
N THR A 254 15.40 16.58 -6.11
CA THR A 254 16.85 16.68 -5.86
C THR A 254 17.61 15.41 -6.17
N TYR A 255 16.93 14.25 -6.16
CA TYR A 255 17.54 12.92 -6.22
C TYR A 255 18.53 12.63 -5.09
N ARG A 256 18.37 13.32 -3.96
CA ARG A 256 19.16 13.06 -2.76
C ARG A 256 18.96 11.62 -2.27
N PRO A 257 20.04 10.84 -2.15
CA PRO A 257 19.94 9.51 -1.58
C PRO A 257 19.68 9.58 -0.07
N CYS A 258 18.55 9.01 0.38
CA CYS A 258 18.14 9.04 1.79
C CYS A 258 18.73 7.87 2.57
N TYR A 259 18.57 6.66 2.04
CA TYR A 259 19.10 5.42 2.61
C TYR A 259 19.03 4.28 1.60
N ALA A 260 19.79 3.22 1.88
CA ALA A 260 19.74 1.99 1.12
C ALA A 260 19.37 0.78 1.98
N SER A 261 18.79 -0.25 1.35
CA SER A 261 18.53 -1.53 2.00
C SER A 261 18.89 -2.70 1.09
N ILE A 262 19.37 -3.80 1.68
CA ILE A 262 19.61 -5.05 0.97
C ILE A 262 18.37 -5.93 1.09
N VAL A 263 17.85 -6.40 -0.04
CA VAL A 263 16.66 -7.23 -0.13
C VAL A 263 17.00 -8.58 -0.74
N CYS A 264 16.87 -9.63 0.07
CA CYS A 264 17.13 -11.00 -0.32
C CYS A 264 15.84 -11.68 -0.80
N LYS A 265 15.81 -12.16 -2.05
CA LYS A 265 14.66 -12.85 -2.66
C LYS A 265 15.07 -14.17 -3.29
N THR A 266 14.30 -15.23 -3.05
CA THR A 266 14.44 -16.48 -3.81
C THR A 266 13.49 -16.46 -5.00
N ILE A 267 14.04 -16.45 -6.22
CA ILE A 267 13.26 -16.41 -7.46
C ILE A 267 13.61 -17.67 -8.27
N ARG A 268 12.63 -18.52 -8.56
CA ARG A 268 12.81 -19.79 -9.28
C ARG A 268 13.89 -20.68 -8.65
N GLY A 269 13.97 -20.69 -7.31
CA GLY A 269 14.97 -21.45 -6.56
C GLY A 269 16.36 -20.82 -6.51
N LYS A 270 16.64 -19.76 -7.24
CA LYS A 270 17.91 -19.03 -7.23
C LYS A 270 17.89 -17.89 -6.22
N LEU A 271 19.00 -17.69 -5.51
CA LEU A 271 19.18 -16.58 -4.60
C LEU A 271 19.43 -15.29 -5.41
N ARG A 272 18.67 -14.24 -5.11
CA ARG A 272 18.82 -12.92 -5.72
C ARG A 272 18.95 -11.87 -4.63
N VAL A 273 19.87 -10.95 -4.81
CA VAL A 273 20.10 -9.82 -3.91
C VAL A 273 19.84 -8.54 -4.68
N TYR A 274 19.05 -7.65 -4.07
CA TYR A 274 18.74 -6.34 -4.61
C TYR A 274 19.15 -5.26 -3.63
N LEU A 275 19.67 -4.16 -4.13
CA LEU A 275 19.77 -2.91 -3.41
C LEU A 275 18.54 -2.06 -3.72
N HIS A 276 17.86 -1.62 -2.69
CA HIS A 276 16.80 -0.63 -2.77
C HIS A 276 17.36 0.70 -2.30
N LEU A 277 17.67 1.59 -3.23
CA LEU A 277 18.10 2.95 -2.94
C LEU A 277 16.88 3.85 -2.89
N THR A 278 16.59 4.42 -1.73
CA THR A 278 15.52 5.39 -1.56
C THR A 278 16.09 6.78 -1.80
N VAL A 279 15.49 7.51 -2.75
CA VAL A 279 15.88 8.86 -3.14
C VAL A 279 14.72 9.83 -2.98
N GLU A 280 15.04 11.11 -2.76
CA GLU A 280 14.06 12.19 -2.79
C GLU A 280 13.75 12.60 -4.21
N GLY A 281 12.47 12.85 -4.47
CA GLY A 281 11.97 13.29 -5.76
C GLY A 281 11.01 12.30 -6.41
N VAL A 282 10.52 12.71 -7.54
CA VAL A 282 9.63 11.95 -8.42
C VAL A 282 10.48 11.20 -9.44
N PRO A 283 10.19 9.91 -9.71
CA PRO A 283 10.95 9.15 -10.69
C PRO A 283 10.82 9.75 -12.09
N PHE A 284 11.87 9.66 -12.89
CA PHE A 284 11.83 10.05 -14.30
C PHE A 284 10.71 9.33 -15.05
N PRO A 285 10.05 9.99 -16.02
CA PRO A 285 9.09 9.32 -16.87
C PRO A 285 9.79 8.26 -17.73
N LYS A 286 9.21 7.06 -17.79
CA LYS A 286 9.73 6.00 -18.64
C LYS A 286 9.53 6.35 -20.10
N ARG A 287 10.59 6.18 -20.91
CA ARG A 287 10.59 6.45 -22.35
C ARG A 287 10.66 5.17 -23.17
N THR A 288 10.22 5.24 -24.42
CA THR A 288 10.46 4.23 -25.45
C THR A 288 11.93 4.32 -25.91
N LYS A 289 12.34 3.43 -26.80
CA LYS A 289 13.67 3.51 -27.44
C LYS A 289 13.85 4.80 -28.24
N ASP A 290 12.76 5.35 -28.76
CA ASP A 290 12.73 6.56 -29.59
C ASP A 290 12.55 7.85 -28.75
N GLY A 291 12.72 7.75 -27.42
CA GLY A 291 12.64 8.90 -26.51
C GLY A 291 11.22 9.33 -26.12
N VAL A 292 10.17 8.70 -26.66
CA VAL A 292 8.77 9.07 -26.38
C VAL A 292 8.36 8.60 -24.99
N ILE A 293 7.67 9.45 -24.23
CA ILE A 293 7.16 9.12 -22.90
C ILE A 293 6.11 8.00 -23.01
N LYS A 294 6.34 6.88 -22.32
CA LYS A 294 5.45 5.70 -22.34
C LYS A 294 4.09 5.93 -21.68
N HIS A 295 4.05 6.82 -20.72
CA HIS A 295 2.86 7.09 -19.90
C HIS A 295 2.71 8.61 -19.78
N PRO A 296 2.16 9.27 -20.80
CA PRO A 296 1.90 10.71 -20.75
C PRO A 296 0.87 11.01 -19.65
N CYS A 297 0.94 12.20 -19.08
CA CYS A 297 -0.06 12.75 -18.20
C CYS A 297 -1.12 13.48 -19.03
N GLY A 298 -2.39 13.27 -18.74
CA GLY A 298 -3.51 14.00 -19.32
C GLY A 298 -4.00 15.10 -18.40
N ASP A 299 -4.92 15.91 -18.90
CA ASP A 299 -5.57 17.01 -18.20
C ASP A 299 -7.07 16.72 -18.05
N GLY A 300 -7.74 17.38 -17.10
CA GLY A 300 -9.16 17.25 -16.84
C GLY A 300 -9.52 16.29 -15.68
N ILE A 301 -10.82 16.11 -15.48
CA ILE A 301 -11.36 15.33 -14.35
C ILE A 301 -11.57 13.86 -14.74
N VAL A 302 -11.13 12.95 -13.88
CA VAL A 302 -11.44 11.52 -13.96
C VAL A 302 -12.27 11.12 -12.76
N GLY A 303 -13.57 10.91 -12.95
CA GLY A 303 -14.45 10.30 -11.95
C GLY A 303 -14.32 8.78 -11.96
N CYS A 304 -14.05 8.15 -10.82
CA CYS A 304 -13.83 6.70 -10.75
C CYS A 304 -14.58 6.03 -9.60
N ASP A 305 -15.50 5.12 -9.92
CA ASP A 305 -16.10 4.20 -8.95
C ASP A 305 -15.26 2.93 -8.83
N ILE A 306 -14.62 2.75 -7.68
CA ILE A 306 -13.78 1.59 -7.37
C ILE A 306 -14.62 0.51 -6.71
N GLY A 307 -15.03 -0.52 -7.45
CA GLY A 307 -15.71 -1.69 -6.92
C GLY A 307 -14.79 -2.66 -6.16
N THR A 308 -15.34 -3.81 -5.75
CA THR A 308 -14.54 -4.90 -5.15
C THR A 308 -13.81 -5.74 -6.19
N GLN A 309 -14.23 -5.69 -7.45
CA GLN A 309 -13.73 -6.49 -8.56
C GLN A 309 -13.52 -5.70 -9.85
N THR A 310 -14.20 -4.59 -10.02
CA THR A 310 -14.23 -3.74 -11.21
C THR A 310 -13.92 -2.29 -10.84
N ILE A 311 -13.52 -1.52 -11.83
CA ILE A 311 -13.48 -0.06 -11.81
C ILE A 311 -14.35 0.44 -12.98
N ALA A 312 -15.15 1.46 -12.71
CA ALA A 312 -15.81 2.27 -13.73
C ALA A 312 -15.22 3.67 -13.68
N TYR A 313 -14.97 4.28 -14.83
CA TYR A 313 -14.40 5.62 -14.89
C TYR A 313 -14.98 6.43 -16.05
N THR A 314 -15.06 7.72 -15.84
CA THR A 314 -15.54 8.71 -16.80
C THR A 314 -14.56 9.89 -16.83
N SER A 315 -14.17 10.31 -18.03
CA SER A 315 -13.35 11.48 -18.30
C SER A 315 -13.95 12.29 -19.46
N ASP A 316 -13.36 13.41 -19.78
CA ASP A 316 -13.79 14.23 -20.92
C ASP A 316 -13.80 13.44 -22.24
N HIS A 317 -12.85 12.53 -22.42
CA HIS A 317 -12.65 11.83 -23.69
C HIS A 317 -13.13 10.37 -23.68
N VAL A 318 -13.01 9.68 -22.55
CA VAL A 318 -13.18 8.22 -22.48
C VAL A 318 -14.00 7.83 -21.26
N VAL A 319 -14.91 6.89 -21.47
CA VAL A 319 -15.57 6.14 -20.40
C VAL A 319 -15.10 4.69 -20.41
N GLY A 320 -15.16 4.01 -19.27
CA GLY A 320 -14.76 2.63 -19.23
C GLY A 320 -15.26 1.86 -18.03
N LEU A 321 -15.39 0.54 -18.25
CA LEU A 321 -15.75 -0.44 -17.23
C LEU A 321 -14.83 -1.65 -17.36
N GLU A 322 -13.97 -1.89 -16.37
CA GLU A 322 -12.92 -2.89 -16.45
C GLU A 322 -12.85 -3.78 -15.20
N ASN A 323 -12.41 -5.02 -15.42
CA ASN A 323 -12.02 -5.88 -14.30
C ASN A 323 -10.72 -5.36 -13.67
N LEU A 324 -10.73 -5.14 -12.38
CA LEU A 324 -9.57 -4.65 -11.64
C LEU A 324 -8.48 -5.72 -11.56
N ALA A 325 -7.23 -5.33 -11.75
CA ALA A 325 -6.03 -6.19 -11.69
C ALA A 325 -6.08 -7.40 -12.63
N GLU A 326 -6.72 -7.30 -13.78
CA GLU A 326 -6.78 -8.36 -14.79
C GLU A 326 -5.95 -7.99 -16.01
N ARG A 327 -5.02 -8.89 -16.34
CA ARG A 327 -4.25 -8.85 -17.57
C ARG A 327 -4.53 -10.15 -18.32
N GLY A 328 -5.54 -10.12 -19.19
CA GLY A 328 -6.06 -11.31 -19.86
C GLY A 328 -6.64 -12.35 -18.88
N ASN A 329 -6.58 -13.62 -19.22
CA ASN A 329 -7.09 -14.73 -18.38
C ASN A 329 -6.15 -15.16 -17.23
N SER A 330 -5.13 -14.36 -16.90
CA SER A 330 -4.01 -14.74 -16.06
C SER A 330 -4.41 -15.20 -14.64
N ILE A 331 -5.40 -14.54 -14.01
CA ILE A 331 -5.79 -14.87 -12.62
C ILE A 331 -6.44 -16.25 -12.55
N ARG A 332 -7.37 -16.57 -13.44
CA ARG A 332 -8.09 -17.87 -13.44
C ARG A 332 -7.16 -19.04 -13.77
N CYS A 333 -6.30 -18.87 -14.76
CA CYS A 333 -5.33 -19.90 -15.15
C CYS A 333 -4.34 -20.20 -14.01
N VAL A 334 -3.78 -19.19 -13.39
CA VAL A 334 -2.84 -19.38 -12.28
C VAL A 334 -3.54 -19.96 -11.05
N GLU A 335 -4.76 -19.56 -10.72
CA GLU A 335 -5.54 -20.16 -9.63
C GLU A 335 -5.84 -21.63 -9.85
N ARG A 336 -6.14 -22.04 -11.10
CA ARG A 336 -6.33 -23.47 -11.44
C ARG A 336 -5.05 -24.26 -11.21
N GLN A 337 -3.91 -23.76 -11.71
CA GLN A 337 -2.62 -24.39 -11.49
C GLN A 337 -2.24 -24.47 -10.00
N GLN A 338 -2.45 -23.40 -9.23
CA GLN A 338 -2.23 -23.38 -7.79
C GLN A 338 -3.04 -24.47 -7.08
N ARG A 339 -4.33 -24.64 -7.43
CA ARG A 339 -5.20 -25.69 -6.84
C ARG A 339 -4.71 -27.09 -7.18
N LEU A 340 -4.28 -27.34 -8.41
CA LEU A 340 -3.73 -28.63 -8.82
C LEU A 340 -2.47 -28.98 -8.06
N VAL A 341 -1.55 -28.02 -7.92
CA VAL A 341 -0.30 -28.21 -7.15
C VAL A 341 -0.60 -28.43 -5.66
N GLN A 342 -1.54 -27.68 -5.07
CA GLN A 342 -1.96 -27.86 -3.67
C GLN A 342 -2.52 -29.28 -3.44
N ARG A 343 -3.39 -29.78 -4.31
CA ARG A 343 -3.92 -31.15 -4.24
C ARG A 343 -2.80 -32.19 -4.33
N ALA A 344 -1.82 -31.98 -5.21
CA ALA A 344 -0.66 -32.88 -5.33
C ALA A 344 0.22 -32.84 -4.07
N MET A 345 0.42 -31.65 -3.47
CA MET A 345 1.11 -31.51 -2.19
C MET A 345 0.38 -32.21 -1.06
N ASP A 346 -0.94 -32.10 -0.99
CA ASP A 346 -1.75 -32.77 0.04
C ASP A 346 -1.67 -34.28 -0.08
N ARG A 347 -1.77 -34.84 -1.30
CA ARG A 347 -1.57 -36.30 -1.53
C ARG A 347 -0.19 -36.75 -1.07
N SER A 348 0.87 -36.03 -1.47
CA SER A 348 2.25 -36.36 -1.07
C SER A 348 2.47 -36.23 0.45
N ARG A 349 1.84 -35.27 1.10
CA ARG A 349 1.91 -35.08 2.56
C ARG A 349 1.21 -36.21 3.31
N ARG A 350 0.03 -36.64 2.84
CA ARG A 350 -0.73 -37.75 3.43
C ARG A 350 0.03 -39.07 3.33
N ALA A 351 0.57 -39.36 2.15
CA ALA A 351 1.33 -40.59 1.93
C ALA A 351 2.57 -40.71 2.84
N MET A 352 3.23 -39.58 3.14
CA MET A 352 4.43 -39.57 4.01
C MET A 352 4.12 -39.50 5.51
N ASN A 353 2.89 -39.24 5.91
CA ASN A 353 2.53 -39.01 7.30
C ASN A 353 1.12 -39.59 7.61
N PRO A 354 0.87 -40.88 7.36
CA PRO A 354 -0.47 -41.49 7.57
C PRO A 354 -0.95 -41.33 9.00
N ASP A 355 -0.05 -41.48 10.00
CA ASP A 355 -0.37 -41.40 11.43
C ASP A 355 -0.87 -40.03 11.89
N ASN A 356 -0.65 -39.00 11.09
CA ASN A 356 -1.10 -37.64 11.38
C ASN A 356 -2.57 -37.39 11.00
N TYR A 357 -3.25 -38.38 10.41
CA TYR A 357 -4.62 -38.23 9.92
C TYR A 357 -5.58 -39.21 10.62
N ASN A 358 -6.83 -38.78 10.80
CA ASN A 358 -7.94 -39.64 11.21
C ASN A 358 -8.46 -40.46 10.01
N ALA A 359 -9.29 -41.45 10.26
CA ALA A 359 -9.92 -42.28 9.24
C ALA A 359 -10.75 -41.45 8.22
N ASP A 360 -11.38 -40.34 8.66
CA ASP A 360 -12.10 -39.38 7.83
C ASP A 360 -11.18 -38.47 6.97
N GLY A 361 -9.88 -38.65 7.07
CA GLY A 361 -8.87 -37.84 6.37
C GLY A 361 -8.63 -36.45 6.97
N THR A 362 -9.19 -36.11 8.11
CA THR A 362 -8.88 -34.89 8.84
C THR A 362 -7.56 -35.03 9.61
N ILE A 363 -6.91 -33.90 9.89
CA ILE A 363 -5.66 -33.92 10.67
C ILE A 363 -5.99 -34.13 12.16
N ARG A 364 -5.35 -35.12 12.79
CA ARG A 364 -5.47 -35.37 14.25
C ARG A 364 -5.14 -34.10 15.03
N LYS A 365 -5.76 -33.89 16.19
CA LYS A 365 -5.44 -32.78 17.10
C LYS A 365 -4.08 -32.98 17.79
N GLY A 366 -3.43 -31.91 18.25
CA GLY A 366 -2.18 -31.94 19.01
C GLY A 366 -0.91 -31.65 18.18
N LYS A 367 0.26 -31.65 18.83
CA LYS A 367 1.59 -31.49 18.19
C LYS A 367 1.88 -32.66 17.28
N LYS A 368 2.47 -32.39 16.10
CA LYS A 368 2.81 -33.38 15.08
C LYS A 368 4.15 -33.09 14.42
N ALA A 369 4.92 -34.15 14.18
CA ALA A 369 6.05 -34.12 13.27
C ALA A 369 5.55 -34.31 11.82
N TRP A 370 6.12 -33.57 10.89
CA TRP A 370 5.78 -33.63 9.47
C TRP A 370 7.00 -33.94 8.64
N THR A 371 7.05 -35.12 8.06
CA THR A 371 8.08 -35.51 7.10
C THR A 371 7.68 -35.04 5.70
N LYS A 372 8.63 -34.43 5.00
CA LYS A 372 8.43 -33.89 3.64
C LYS A 372 9.22 -34.69 2.63
N SER A 373 8.53 -35.36 1.71
CA SER A 373 9.17 -36.04 0.59
C SER A 373 9.89 -35.05 -0.35
N LYS A 374 10.85 -35.52 -1.13
CA LYS A 374 11.50 -34.74 -2.21
C LYS A 374 10.44 -34.18 -3.20
N ARG A 375 9.41 -35.01 -3.51
CA ARG A 375 8.27 -34.60 -4.37
C ARG A 375 7.50 -33.44 -3.76
N TYR A 376 7.16 -33.49 -2.45
CA TYR A 376 6.50 -32.41 -1.74
C TYR A 376 7.30 -31.10 -1.79
N GLN A 377 8.62 -31.19 -1.59
CA GLN A 377 9.49 -30.01 -1.63
C GLN A 377 9.52 -29.36 -3.03
N LYS A 378 9.63 -30.17 -4.11
CA LYS A 378 9.55 -29.67 -5.51
C LYS A 378 8.19 -28.98 -5.78
N LEU A 379 7.07 -29.60 -5.37
CA LEU A 379 5.73 -29.02 -5.52
C LEU A 379 5.59 -27.74 -4.70
N GLN A 380 6.19 -27.66 -3.50
CA GLN A 380 6.17 -26.44 -2.68
C GLN A 380 6.90 -25.28 -3.36
N LEU A 381 8.06 -25.54 -4.00
CA LEU A 381 8.77 -24.52 -4.79
C LEU A 381 7.91 -24.06 -5.97
N ARG A 382 7.30 -24.98 -6.72
CA ARG A 382 6.38 -24.65 -7.82
C ARG A 382 5.18 -23.81 -7.34
N TYR A 383 4.59 -24.18 -6.21
CA TYR A 383 3.48 -23.40 -5.63
C TYR A 383 3.89 -21.98 -5.24
N ARG A 384 5.08 -21.83 -4.63
CA ARG A 384 5.62 -20.50 -4.28
C ARG A 384 5.85 -19.65 -5.52
N GLU A 385 6.38 -20.24 -6.59
CA GLU A 385 6.59 -19.52 -7.85
C GLU A 385 5.27 -19.09 -8.49
N LEU A 386 4.24 -19.95 -8.52
CA LEU A 386 2.91 -19.59 -9.01
C LEU A 386 2.30 -18.44 -8.18
N CYS A 387 2.51 -18.44 -6.86
CA CYS A 387 2.05 -17.33 -6.01
C CYS A 387 2.80 -16.02 -6.33
N ARG A 388 4.11 -16.09 -6.56
CA ARG A 388 4.93 -14.94 -6.94
C ARG A 388 4.49 -14.35 -8.27
N VAL A 389 4.39 -15.18 -9.30
CA VAL A 389 3.96 -14.77 -10.65
C VAL A 389 2.56 -14.14 -10.61
N SER A 390 1.62 -14.77 -9.87
CA SER A 390 0.27 -14.22 -9.69
C SER A 390 0.28 -12.84 -9.00
N ALA A 391 1.17 -12.64 -8.02
CA ALA A 391 1.29 -11.35 -7.35
C ALA A 391 1.89 -10.27 -8.26
N GLU A 392 2.93 -10.61 -9.01
CA GLU A 392 3.58 -9.68 -9.95
C GLU A 392 2.64 -9.29 -11.09
N ASN A 393 1.94 -10.26 -11.71
CA ASN A 393 0.98 -9.97 -12.77
C ASN A 393 -0.14 -9.01 -12.31
N ARG A 394 -0.65 -9.21 -11.08
CA ARG A 394 -1.66 -8.28 -10.51
C ARG A 394 -1.10 -6.89 -10.29
N LYS A 395 0.14 -6.77 -9.82
CA LYS A 395 0.79 -5.47 -9.65
C LYS A 395 0.97 -4.77 -10.99
N LEU A 396 1.46 -5.48 -12.01
CA LEU A 396 1.63 -4.93 -13.35
C LEU A 396 0.31 -4.44 -13.92
N ALA A 397 -0.75 -5.28 -13.86
CA ALA A 397 -2.07 -4.90 -14.35
C ALA A 397 -2.62 -3.65 -13.62
N ILE A 398 -2.44 -3.57 -12.29
CA ILE A 398 -2.85 -2.37 -11.53
C ILE A 398 -2.03 -1.15 -11.95
N HIS A 399 -0.73 -1.28 -12.15
CA HIS A 399 0.10 -0.15 -12.58
C HIS A 399 -0.30 0.32 -13.99
N GLU A 400 -0.63 -0.59 -14.92
CA GLU A 400 -1.17 -0.24 -16.24
C GLU A 400 -2.47 0.56 -16.10
N GLN A 401 -3.41 0.09 -15.27
CA GLN A 401 -4.67 0.80 -15.00
C GLN A 401 -4.46 2.16 -14.32
N VAL A 402 -3.51 2.26 -13.38
CA VAL A 402 -3.16 3.52 -12.70
C VAL A 402 -2.59 4.54 -13.69
N HIS A 403 -1.68 4.13 -14.57
CA HIS A 403 -1.15 5.01 -15.62
C HIS A 403 -2.22 5.41 -16.63
N LYS A 404 -3.13 4.50 -16.98
CA LYS A 404 -4.29 4.83 -17.80
C LYS A 404 -5.15 5.92 -17.14
N MET A 405 -5.44 5.83 -15.84
CA MET A 405 -6.18 6.91 -15.15
C MET A 405 -5.45 8.26 -15.24
N ARG A 406 -4.13 8.27 -15.06
CA ARG A 406 -3.34 9.51 -15.13
C ARG A 406 -3.23 10.10 -16.54
N SER A 407 -3.29 9.25 -17.57
CA SER A 407 -3.34 9.73 -18.97
C SER A 407 -4.70 10.30 -19.38
N LEU A 408 -5.75 10.07 -18.62
CA LEU A 408 -7.10 10.57 -18.89
C LEU A 408 -7.41 11.90 -18.19
N GLY A 409 -6.60 12.31 -17.20
CA GLY A 409 -6.81 13.57 -16.51
C GLY A 409 -5.78 13.83 -15.41
N ASP A 410 -5.80 15.03 -14.86
CA ASP A 410 -4.95 15.48 -13.75
C ASP A 410 -5.69 15.59 -12.41
N VAL A 411 -7.02 15.55 -12.40
CA VAL A 411 -7.85 15.50 -11.20
C VAL A 411 -8.56 14.16 -11.10
N PHE A 412 -8.20 13.34 -10.10
CA PHE A 412 -8.84 12.04 -9.86
C PHE A 412 -9.83 12.12 -8.70
N VAL A 413 -11.08 11.75 -8.95
CA VAL A 413 -12.19 11.83 -7.99
C VAL A 413 -12.75 10.44 -7.72
N THR A 414 -12.85 10.04 -6.44
CA THR A 414 -13.40 8.75 -6.03
C THR A 414 -14.06 8.81 -4.66
N GLU A 415 -14.91 7.83 -4.35
CA GLU A 415 -15.46 7.65 -3.01
C GLU A 415 -14.42 7.01 -2.06
N ALA A 416 -14.44 7.42 -0.78
CA ALA A 416 -13.61 6.82 0.26
C ALA A 416 -14.04 5.37 0.54
N LYS A 417 -13.28 4.37 0.09
CA LYS A 417 -13.57 2.95 0.30
C LYS A 417 -12.57 2.25 1.21
N ASN A 418 -13.09 1.64 2.28
CA ASN A 418 -12.25 0.87 3.22
C ASN A 418 -12.34 -0.62 2.92
N ALA A 419 -11.35 -1.15 2.18
CA ALA A 419 -11.26 -2.56 1.83
C ALA A 419 -11.23 -3.52 3.04
N LYS A 420 -10.73 -3.10 4.21
CA LYS A 420 -10.76 -3.89 5.44
C LYS A 420 -12.17 -4.04 5.98
N LYS A 421 -12.98 -2.97 5.96
CA LYS A 421 -14.39 -3.03 6.38
C LYS A 421 -15.19 -3.97 5.48
N LEU A 422 -14.97 -3.94 4.16
CA LEU A 422 -15.62 -4.83 3.19
C LEU A 422 -15.28 -6.33 3.40
N GLN A 423 -14.19 -6.64 4.07
CA GLN A 423 -13.82 -8.02 4.42
C GLN A 423 -14.40 -8.52 5.74
N LYS A 424 -14.93 -7.66 6.59
CA LYS A 424 -15.55 -8.06 7.86
C LYS A 424 -16.86 -8.80 7.63
N ARG A 425 -17.30 -9.61 8.60
CA ARG A 425 -18.64 -10.20 8.60
C ARG A 425 -19.69 -9.08 8.65
N ALA A 426 -20.79 -9.26 7.94
CA ALA A 426 -21.88 -8.30 7.96
C ALA A 426 -22.55 -8.27 9.35
N ASN A 427 -22.69 -9.43 9.99
CA ASN A 427 -23.24 -9.56 11.32
C ASN A 427 -22.31 -10.46 12.17
N PRO A 428 -21.46 -9.88 13.04
CA PRO A 428 -20.54 -10.67 13.87
C PRO A 428 -21.27 -11.46 15.00
N GLU A 429 -22.46 -11.03 15.41
CA GLU A 429 -23.22 -11.61 16.51
C GLU A 429 -23.98 -12.89 16.10
N ASP A 430 -24.28 -13.04 14.81
CA ASP A 430 -24.92 -14.24 14.26
C ASP A 430 -23.96 -15.00 13.31
N PRO A 431 -23.16 -15.95 13.85
CA PRO A 431 -22.15 -16.66 13.09
C PRO A 431 -22.70 -17.78 12.20
N MET A 432 -23.97 -18.16 12.38
CA MET A 432 -24.61 -19.27 11.65
C MET A 432 -25.55 -18.77 10.55
N ASP A 433 -25.71 -19.55 9.48
CA ASP A 433 -26.73 -19.35 8.45
C ASP A 433 -28.07 -19.99 8.86
N LYS A 434 -29.10 -19.83 7.99
CA LYS A 434 -30.43 -20.40 8.22
C LYS A 434 -30.45 -21.93 8.39
N ASN A 435 -29.39 -22.61 7.93
CA ASN A 435 -29.23 -24.07 7.98
C ASN A 435 -28.25 -24.51 9.07
N GLY A 436 -27.94 -23.66 10.06
CA GLY A 436 -27.01 -23.97 11.14
C GLY A 436 -25.53 -24.10 10.72
N ARG A 437 -25.17 -23.70 9.49
CA ARG A 437 -23.79 -23.76 9.02
C ARG A 437 -23.05 -22.45 9.34
N PRO A 438 -21.75 -22.52 9.69
CA PRO A 438 -20.97 -21.31 9.96
C PRO A 438 -20.94 -20.36 8.75
N LYS A 439 -21.44 -19.13 8.90
CA LYS A 439 -21.33 -18.10 7.87
C LYS A 439 -19.86 -17.81 7.57
N ARG A 440 -19.55 -17.52 6.29
CA ARG A 440 -18.18 -17.21 5.86
C ARG A 440 -17.59 -16.06 6.68
N LYS A 441 -16.37 -16.26 7.19
CA LYS A 441 -15.66 -15.26 8.03
C LYS A 441 -15.44 -13.92 7.33
N LYS A 442 -15.37 -13.89 5.98
CA LYS A 442 -15.10 -12.68 5.18
C LYS A 442 -16.01 -12.66 3.97
N ARG A 443 -16.77 -11.59 3.80
CA ARG A 443 -17.78 -11.46 2.74
C ARG A 443 -17.15 -11.42 1.34
N PHE A 444 -16.17 -10.54 1.11
CA PHE A 444 -15.51 -10.31 -0.19
C PHE A 444 -14.02 -10.70 -0.20
N GLY A 445 -13.58 -11.54 0.73
CA GLY A 445 -12.16 -11.80 0.95
C GLY A 445 -11.41 -12.34 -0.28
N ARG A 446 -12.04 -13.17 -1.12
CA ARG A 446 -11.43 -13.70 -2.35
C ARG A 446 -11.33 -12.62 -3.42
N SER A 447 -12.39 -11.87 -3.65
CA SER A 447 -12.43 -10.77 -4.62
C SER A 447 -11.37 -9.71 -4.29
N ILE A 448 -11.37 -9.23 -3.04
CA ILE A 448 -10.40 -8.22 -2.59
C ILE A 448 -8.95 -8.75 -2.65
N LYS A 449 -8.72 -10.03 -2.30
CA LYS A 449 -7.39 -10.64 -2.44
C LYS A 449 -6.92 -10.68 -3.89
N ASN A 450 -7.80 -11.00 -4.83
CA ASN A 450 -7.44 -11.20 -6.24
C ASN A 450 -7.38 -9.89 -7.01
N ARG A 451 -8.21 -8.92 -6.67
CA ARG A 451 -8.38 -7.67 -7.40
C ARG A 451 -7.69 -6.47 -6.74
N CYS A 452 -7.32 -6.59 -5.44
CA CYS A 452 -6.54 -5.60 -4.70
C CYS A 452 -7.03 -4.13 -4.82
N PRO A 453 -8.34 -3.80 -4.64
CA PRO A 453 -8.86 -2.45 -4.86
C PRO A 453 -8.16 -1.40 -3.98
N GLY A 454 -7.82 -1.73 -2.74
CA GLY A 454 -7.07 -0.82 -1.87
C GLY A 454 -5.63 -0.55 -2.33
N TYR A 455 -5.01 -1.48 -3.08
CA TYR A 455 -3.70 -1.24 -3.69
C TYR A 455 -3.81 -0.33 -4.90
N PHE A 456 -4.84 -0.51 -5.75
CA PHE A 456 -5.15 0.39 -6.85
C PHE A 456 -5.35 1.82 -6.34
N GLN A 457 -6.27 2.03 -5.37
CA GLN A 457 -6.55 3.33 -4.78
C GLN A 457 -5.28 4.02 -4.24
N ALA A 458 -4.44 3.28 -3.48
CA ALA A 458 -3.20 3.82 -2.96
C ALA A 458 -2.20 4.20 -4.06
N LYS A 459 -2.15 3.44 -5.17
CA LYS A 459 -1.23 3.71 -6.28
C LYS A 459 -1.71 4.85 -7.18
N VAL A 460 -3.01 4.98 -7.41
CA VAL A 460 -3.58 6.15 -8.09
C VAL A 460 -3.26 7.42 -7.30
N LYS A 461 -3.58 7.42 -6.00
CA LYS A 461 -3.25 8.56 -5.12
C LYS A 461 -1.77 8.92 -5.20
N GLN A 462 -0.88 7.94 -5.05
CA GLN A 462 0.56 8.15 -5.12
C GLN A 462 0.99 8.73 -6.47
N LEU A 463 0.47 8.22 -7.59
CA LEU A 463 0.86 8.69 -8.92
C LEU A 463 0.38 10.12 -9.18
N PHE A 464 -0.91 10.42 -8.92
CA PHE A 464 -1.43 11.78 -9.11
C PHE A 464 -0.67 12.79 -8.27
N GLU A 465 -0.55 12.58 -6.96
CA GLU A 465 0.20 13.48 -6.07
C GLU A 465 1.67 13.64 -6.47
N SER A 466 2.32 12.59 -6.97
CA SER A 466 3.73 12.66 -7.37
C SER A 466 3.97 13.28 -8.75
N THR A 467 2.94 13.38 -9.58
CA THR A 467 3.02 13.97 -10.93
C THR A 467 2.30 15.31 -11.05
N GLY A 468 2.10 16.00 -9.93
CA GLY A 468 1.45 17.33 -9.90
C GLY A 468 -0.05 17.31 -10.08
N GLY A 469 -0.69 16.13 -10.13
CA GLY A 469 -2.15 16.00 -10.20
C GLY A 469 -2.81 16.05 -8.82
N ILE A 470 -4.13 16.12 -8.82
CA ILE A 470 -4.97 16.25 -7.61
C ILE A 470 -5.73 14.92 -7.38
N TYR A 471 -5.72 14.44 -6.14
CA TYR A 471 -6.50 13.28 -5.72
C TYR A 471 -7.57 13.67 -4.71
N ILE A 472 -8.85 13.43 -5.04
CA ILE A 472 -10.00 13.81 -4.22
C ILE A 472 -10.77 12.56 -3.77
N GLU A 473 -10.94 12.39 -2.46
CA GLU A 473 -11.92 11.47 -1.88
C GLU A 473 -13.15 12.27 -1.47
N VAL A 474 -14.28 12.01 -2.15
CA VAL A 474 -15.53 12.69 -1.82
C VAL A 474 -16.07 12.24 -0.46
N PRO A 475 -16.79 13.11 0.27
CA PRO A 475 -17.36 12.79 1.56
C PRO A 475 -18.47 11.72 1.45
N SER A 476 -18.84 11.10 2.58
CA SER A 476 -19.76 9.95 2.61
C SER A 476 -21.21 10.30 2.27
N ASP A 477 -21.57 11.56 2.31
CA ASP A 477 -22.86 12.14 1.94
C ASP A 477 -23.00 12.44 0.45
N TYR A 478 -21.92 12.36 -0.32
CA TYR A 478 -21.94 12.48 -1.77
C TYR A 478 -22.84 11.43 -2.45
N ARG A 479 -22.81 10.19 -1.98
CA ARG A 479 -23.70 9.08 -2.38
C ARG A 479 -23.96 8.96 -3.88
N ALA A 480 -22.91 9.03 -4.72
CA ALA A 480 -23.02 8.95 -6.18
C ALA A 480 -23.92 7.80 -6.67
N SER A 481 -23.86 6.63 -6.04
CA SER A 481 -24.67 5.46 -6.43
C SER A 481 -26.18 5.60 -6.17
N GLN A 482 -26.65 6.68 -5.54
CA GLN A 482 -28.05 6.90 -5.20
C GLN A 482 -28.65 8.14 -5.86
N TYR A 483 -27.84 9.12 -6.25
CA TYR A 483 -28.32 10.36 -6.85
C TYR A 483 -28.86 10.13 -8.27
N ASP A 484 -29.94 10.83 -8.58
CA ASP A 484 -30.56 10.89 -9.91
C ASP A 484 -30.63 12.36 -10.35
N HIS A 485 -29.78 12.74 -11.31
CA HIS A 485 -29.64 14.14 -11.74
C HIS A 485 -30.86 14.63 -12.51
N THR A 486 -31.70 13.74 -13.05
CA THR A 486 -32.89 14.11 -13.83
C THR A 486 -33.94 14.76 -12.93
N VAL A 487 -34.10 14.26 -11.70
CA VAL A 487 -35.08 14.74 -10.71
C VAL A 487 -34.46 15.43 -9.50
N ASP A 488 -33.11 15.55 -9.46
CA ASP A 488 -32.37 16.17 -8.34
C ASP A 488 -32.64 15.49 -6.98
N ASP A 489 -32.69 14.16 -6.95
CA ASP A 489 -33.05 13.42 -5.74
C ASP A 489 -32.18 12.18 -5.51
N TYR A 490 -32.15 11.72 -4.26
CA TYR A 490 -31.39 10.53 -3.84
C TYR A 490 -32.29 9.30 -3.71
N ILE A 491 -32.26 8.44 -4.71
CA ILE A 491 -33.09 7.25 -4.82
C ILE A 491 -32.29 6.00 -4.43
N LYS A 492 -32.74 5.32 -3.39
CA LYS A 492 -32.10 4.08 -2.93
C LYS A 492 -32.36 2.92 -3.90
N LYS A 493 -31.30 2.39 -4.49
CA LYS A 493 -31.34 1.30 -5.46
C LYS A 493 -30.87 -0.03 -4.85
N LYS A 494 -31.43 -1.17 -5.28
CA LYS A 494 -30.97 -2.49 -4.82
C LYS A 494 -29.58 -2.80 -5.35
N LEU A 495 -28.70 -3.39 -4.52
CA LEU A 495 -27.33 -3.74 -4.92
C LEU A 495 -27.26 -4.76 -6.07
N SER A 496 -28.30 -5.55 -6.26
CA SER A 496 -28.41 -6.54 -7.37
C SER A 496 -28.75 -5.89 -8.71
N GLN A 497 -29.33 -4.70 -8.72
CA GLN A 497 -29.63 -3.97 -9.96
C GLN A 497 -28.33 -3.37 -10.50
N ARG A 498 -27.87 -3.93 -11.63
CA ARG A 498 -26.64 -3.48 -12.31
C ARG A 498 -26.92 -2.57 -13.49
N MET A 499 -28.05 -2.80 -14.14
CA MET A 499 -28.67 -1.91 -15.11
C MET A 499 -29.97 -1.39 -14.48
N TYR A 500 -30.24 -0.11 -14.57
CA TYR A 500 -31.48 0.49 -14.07
C TYR A 500 -31.90 1.69 -14.91
N ASN A 501 -33.15 2.09 -14.79
CA ASN A 501 -33.67 3.27 -15.46
C ASN A 501 -33.64 4.46 -14.49
N LEU A 502 -33.19 5.60 -14.96
CA LEU A 502 -33.39 6.90 -14.33
C LEU A 502 -34.88 7.25 -14.33
N LYS A 503 -35.27 8.31 -13.64
CA LYS A 503 -36.67 8.73 -13.56
C LYS A 503 -37.26 9.21 -14.90
N ASP A 504 -36.43 9.69 -15.81
CA ASP A 504 -36.79 10.02 -17.18
C ASP A 504 -36.94 8.81 -18.11
N GLY A 505 -36.71 7.59 -17.60
CA GLY A 505 -36.76 6.34 -18.37
C GLY A 505 -35.42 5.92 -18.97
N THR A 506 -34.38 6.75 -18.95
CA THR A 506 -33.07 6.44 -19.54
C THR A 506 -32.39 5.28 -18.81
N LYS A 507 -32.01 4.25 -19.56
CA LYS A 507 -31.33 3.07 -19.02
C LYS A 507 -29.82 3.29 -18.95
N VAL A 508 -29.23 3.03 -17.75
CA VAL A 508 -27.80 3.23 -17.50
C VAL A 508 -27.18 2.06 -16.75
N GLN A 509 -25.87 1.83 -16.99
CA GLN A 509 -25.08 0.90 -16.19
C GLN A 509 -24.69 1.59 -14.88
N ARG A 510 -24.95 0.93 -13.76
CA ARG A 510 -24.89 1.50 -12.42
C ARG A 510 -23.50 2.03 -12.02
N ASP A 511 -22.46 1.22 -12.22
CA ASP A 511 -21.12 1.55 -11.73
C ASP A 511 -20.51 2.67 -12.63
N TRP A 512 -20.84 2.66 -13.94
CA TRP A 512 -20.52 3.76 -14.84
C TRP A 512 -21.24 5.06 -14.41
N TYR A 513 -22.55 5.00 -14.18
CA TYR A 513 -23.30 6.19 -13.78
C TYR A 513 -22.77 6.81 -12.48
N SER A 514 -22.34 5.97 -11.52
CA SER A 514 -21.64 6.45 -10.32
C SER A 514 -20.33 7.17 -10.66
N SER A 515 -19.56 6.68 -11.66
CA SER A 515 -18.33 7.34 -12.11
C SER A 515 -18.60 8.65 -12.86
N PHE A 516 -19.69 8.71 -13.62
CA PHE A 516 -20.16 9.94 -14.28
C PHE A 516 -20.50 11.04 -13.26
N LEU A 517 -21.22 10.69 -12.19
CA LEU A 517 -21.53 11.64 -11.12
C LEU A 517 -20.29 12.11 -10.35
N LEU A 518 -19.24 11.25 -10.23
CA LEU A 518 -17.95 11.64 -9.67
C LEU A 518 -17.15 12.55 -10.63
N TYR A 519 -17.31 12.38 -11.94
CA TYR A 519 -16.76 13.28 -12.95
C TYR A 519 -17.44 14.67 -12.91
N CYS A 520 -18.73 14.71 -12.64
CA CYS A 520 -19.53 15.94 -12.49
C CYS A 520 -19.41 16.56 -11.08
N ILE A 521 -18.25 16.53 -10.48
CA ILE A 521 -17.99 17.16 -9.18
C ILE A 521 -17.78 18.67 -9.34
N ASP A 522 -18.35 19.45 -8.42
CA ASP A 522 -17.86 20.79 -8.12
C ASP A 522 -16.62 20.68 -7.23
N LEU A 523 -15.48 21.12 -7.73
CA LEU A 523 -14.18 21.01 -7.04
C LEU A 523 -14.09 21.89 -5.78
N ILE A 524 -14.90 22.94 -5.67
CA ILE A 524 -14.90 23.88 -4.54
C ILE A 524 -15.74 23.32 -3.40
N THR A 525 -16.99 22.99 -3.68
CA THR A 525 -17.98 22.52 -2.69
C THR A 525 -17.83 21.03 -2.40
N LYS A 526 -17.24 20.26 -3.33
CA LYS A 526 -17.13 18.79 -3.32
C LYS A 526 -18.51 18.11 -3.31
N THR A 527 -19.48 18.73 -3.98
CA THR A 527 -20.82 18.20 -4.23
C THR A 527 -21.02 17.86 -5.70
N ILE A 528 -22.13 17.21 -6.05
CA ILE A 528 -22.47 16.94 -7.44
C ILE A 528 -22.90 18.25 -8.11
N ASP A 529 -22.28 18.59 -9.22
CA ASP A 529 -22.69 19.70 -10.08
C ASP A 529 -23.77 19.21 -11.05
N ARG A 530 -25.04 19.50 -10.72
CA ARG A 530 -26.18 19.09 -11.53
C ARG A 530 -26.19 19.76 -12.91
N GLN A 531 -25.76 21.01 -13.02
CA GLN A 531 -25.72 21.70 -14.32
C GLN A 531 -24.71 21.01 -15.25
N LYS A 532 -23.54 20.66 -14.73
CA LYS A 532 -22.55 19.87 -15.47
C LYS A 532 -23.10 18.49 -15.85
N CYS A 533 -23.87 17.83 -14.96
CA CYS A 533 -24.54 16.58 -15.29
C CYS A 533 -25.46 16.75 -16.50
N LEU A 534 -26.38 17.71 -16.46
CA LEU A 534 -27.33 17.97 -17.55
C LEU A 534 -26.63 18.32 -18.86
N ALA A 535 -25.58 19.17 -18.81
CA ALA A 535 -24.85 19.60 -19.99
C ALA A 535 -24.04 18.48 -20.67
N THR A 536 -23.56 17.49 -19.91
CA THR A 536 -22.63 16.47 -20.44
C THR A 536 -23.24 15.07 -20.56
N PHE A 537 -24.41 14.84 -19.99
CA PHE A 537 -25.01 13.50 -19.84
C PHE A 537 -25.19 12.78 -21.17
N GLU A 538 -25.80 13.42 -22.17
CA GLU A 538 -26.08 12.81 -23.49
C GLU A 538 -24.78 12.36 -24.18
N THR A 539 -23.78 13.23 -24.19
CA THR A 539 -22.46 12.91 -24.75
C THR A 539 -21.80 11.73 -24.05
N GLN A 540 -21.86 11.69 -22.72
CA GLN A 540 -21.26 10.62 -21.92
C GLN A 540 -22.07 9.32 -22.00
N LEU A 541 -23.41 9.39 -22.16
CA LEU A 541 -24.29 8.25 -22.37
C LEU A 541 -23.99 7.55 -23.72
N ASN A 542 -23.78 8.34 -24.78
CA ASN A 542 -23.39 7.79 -26.08
C ASN A 542 -22.05 7.04 -26.01
N LYS A 543 -21.07 7.55 -25.23
CA LYS A 543 -19.81 6.85 -24.97
C LYS A 543 -20.03 5.57 -24.14
N GLU A 544 -20.97 5.59 -23.18
CA GLU A 544 -21.33 4.39 -22.39
C GLU A 544 -21.94 3.31 -23.26
N HIS A 545 -22.85 3.65 -24.17
CA HIS A 545 -23.44 2.72 -25.12
C HIS A 545 -22.35 2.10 -26.02
N ALA A 546 -21.48 2.92 -26.60
CA ALA A 546 -20.36 2.44 -27.42
C ALA A 546 -19.43 1.50 -26.63
N MET A 547 -19.14 1.82 -25.36
CA MET A 547 -18.36 0.96 -24.46
C MET A 547 -19.06 -0.40 -24.21
N ILE A 548 -20.37 -0.40 -24.00
CA ILE A 548 -21.14 -1.65 -23.80
C ILE A 548 -21.10 -2.50 -25.06
N GLU A 549 -21.31 -1.90 -26.23
CA GLU A 549 -21.22 -2.57 -27.55
C GLU A 549 -19.84 -3.18 -27.77
N GLU A 550 -18.76 -2.42 -27.47
CA GLU A 550 -17.38 -2.94 -27.54
C GLU A 550 -17.18 -4.15 -26.61
N ILE A 551 -17.67 -4.06 -25.36
CA ILE A 551 -17.59 -5.18 -24.40
C ILE A 551 -18.28 -6.44 -24.93
N ILE A 552 -19.45 -6.28 -25.55
CA ILE A 552 -20.23 -7.37 -26.15
C ILE A 552 -19.51 -7.94 -27.38
N HIS A 553 -19.09 -7.08 -28.31
CA HIS A 553 -18.38 -7.45 -29.53
C HIS A 553 -17.08 -8.21 -29.24
N LEU A 554 -16.28 -7.71 -28.33
CA LEU A 554 -15.01 -8.34 -27.91
C LEU A 554 -15.20 -9.52 -26.95
N LYS A 555 -16.43 -9.91 -26.66
CA LYS A 555 -16.77 -10.97 -25.70
C LYS A 555 -16.05 -10.85 -24.36
N LYS A 556 -15.85 -9.61 -23.88
CA LYS A 556 -15.20 -9.32 -22.61
C LYS A 556 -16.14 -9.60 -21.44
N HIS A 557 -15.83 -10.57 -20.61
CA HIS A 557 -16.60 -10.83 -19.39
C HIS A 557 -16.22 -9.86 -18.26
N ILE A 558 -17.06 -8.86 -18.02
CA ILE A 558 -16.89 -7.91 -16.90
C ILE A 558 -17.69 -8.41 -15.68
N MET A 559 -17.00 -8.58 -14.56
CA MET A 559 -17.58 -9.16 -13.35
C MET A 559 -18.64 -8.25 -12.73
N ASN A 560 -19.83 -8.79 -12.48
CA ASN A 560 -20.95 -8.05 -11.86
C ASN A 560 -21.37 -6.77 -12.60
N SER A 561 -21.12 -6.65 -13.89
CA SER A 561 -21.52 -5.47 -14.69
C SER A 561 -23.01 -5.43 -15.03
N GLY A 562 -23.67 -6.58 -15.10
CA GLY A 562 -25.00 -6.72 -15.66
C GLY A 562 -25.03 -6.80 -17.18
N ILE A 563 -23.89 -6.62 -17.84
CA ILE A 563 -23.75 -6.76 -19.30
C ILE A 563 -23.70 -8.25 -19.63
N ARG A 564 -24.62 -8.70 -20.48
CA ARG A 564 -24.67 -10.09 -20.96
C ARG A 564 -23.83 -10.21 -22.22
N VAL A 565 -22.87 -11.09 -22.18
CA VAL A 565 -22.02 -11.44 -23.33
C VAL A 565 -22.40 -12.84 -23.73
N ALA A 566 -22.73 -13.04 -25.00
CA ALA A 566 -23.01 -14.37 -25.55
C ALA A 566 -21.77 -15.29 -25.37
N ALA A 567 -22.03 -16.56 -25.00
CA ALA A 567 -20.99 -17.54 -24.69
C ALA A 567 -20.16 -17.93 -25.93
#